data_14f18275c0a0e00084a258530ab50baf
#
_entry.id   14f18275c0a0e00084a258530ab50baf
#
_cell.length_a   1.000
_cell.length_b   1.000
_cell.length_c   1.000
_cell.angle_alpha   90.00
_cell.angle_beta   90.00
_cell.angle_gamma   90.00
#
_symmetry.space_group_name_H-M   'P 1'
#
loop_
_entity.id
_entity.type
_entity.pdbx_description
1 polymer ?
#
loop_
_entity_poly.entity_id
_entity_poly.type
_entity_poly.pdbx_seq_one_letter_code
_entity_poly.pdbx_strand_id
1 'polypeptide(L)'
;MVVNPGDTQTLFFYNTPAGGLRIVKSDESTGERIPGVRFEICRMNGESLGIYATDSDGVIYLPEAEDGWYTVTERKAAAGYLLDSTEHKVEIKAGETATLALTNRRAGSLLLHKIDADTGDGIYGVVFLLCDSGKNPLIRLETDQDGYAYVEKELPAGKYYLRELEPAEGYLPDRQYKTIYVESGKTATVEWKNTAVTGQIQIRKYAAGNNSITGQPGGTALEGAVFEIVRERSGKVVDYITTDARGVAASRPLPLGRYLIREVTAPAYYQLSTETFDVTLEYAGQIIKLAAYNKPAELGVSVTKTGIREVLAGSKMAYRLSVANTSNVALENFHLHDKLPYDSASVSALTTGTYNARLTYRILYRTNYSGYRVLASNLLTTNNYGFSLSAISLMYGEVVTDIYFDFGTVPTGFQCVDRPTLTVAVYPGVANGYRVINRADAGGRYGGTWQTANAAWITLVRKLTPSTGTTLPKTGY
;
A
#
# COMPACT_ATOMS: atom_id res chain seq x y z
N MET A 1 -46.96 -11.75 -72.04
CA MET A 1 -47.68 -10.57 -72.60
C MET A 1 -47.12 -10.38 -74.02
N VAL A 2 -47.99 -10.52 -75.02
CA VAL A 2 -47.61 -10.29 -76.48
C VAL A 2 -48.21 -8.93 -76.90
N VAL A 3 -47.32 -7.97 -77.28
CA VAL A 3 -47.72 -6.69 -77.76
C VAL A 3 -47.58 -6.71 -79.28
N ASN A 4 -48.66 -6.47 -80.04
CA ASN A 4 -48.60 -6.37 -81.50
C ASN A 4 -48.11 -4.98 -82.00
N PRO A 5 -47.42 -4.88 -83.12
CA PRO A 5 -46.97 -3.58 -83.67
C PRO A 5 -48.15 -2.60 -83.86
N GLY A 6 -48.09 -1.48 -83.17
CA GLY A 6 -49.10 -0.42 -83.21
C GLY A 6 -50.04 -0.34 -81.98
N ASP A 7 -50.02 -1.33 -81.10
CA ASP A 7 -50.77 -1.28 -79.83
C ASP A 7 -50.08 -0.53 -78.74
N THR A 8 -50.74 0.39 -78.05
CA THR A 8 -50.29 1.10 -76.86
C THR A 8 -50.94 0.38 -75.65
N GLN A 9 -50.14 -0.28 -74.80
CA GLN A 9 -50.65 -0.77 -73.56
C GLN A 9 -50.16 0.13 -72.42
N THR A 10 -51.07 0.60 -71.59
CA THR A 10 -50.79 1.36 -70.35
C THR A 10 -50.73 0.42 -69.20
N LEU A 11 -49.50 0.29 -68.52
CA LEU A 11 -49.30 -0.44 -67.30
C LEU A 11 -49.44 0.55 -66.15
N PHE A 12 -50.35 0.27 -65.21
CA PHE A 12 -50.50 1.01 -63.99
C PHE A 12 -49.72 0.27 -62.90
N PHE A 13 -48.74 0.92 -62.29
CA PHE A 13 -48.06 0.43 -61.09
C PHE A 13 -48.64 1.21 -59.91
N TYR A 14 -49.20 0.46 -58.97
CA TYR A 14 -49.68 1.01 -57.72
C TYR A 14 -48.67 0.67 -56.64
N ASN A 15 -48.03 1.68 -56.04
CA ASN A 15 -47.23 1.50 -54.85
C ASN A 15 -48.13 1.74 -53.63
N THR A 16 -48.22 0.80 -52.74
CA THR A 16 -48.81 1.00 -51.43
C THR A 16 -47.83 1.72 -50.55
N PRO A 17 -48.16 2.87 -49.92
CA PRO A 17 -47.27 3.49 -48.99
C PRO A 17 -46.93 2.54 -47.87
N ALA A 18 -45.66 2.40 -47.53
CA ALA A 18 -45.23 1.63 -46.37
C ALA A 18 -45.75 2.27 -45.07
N GLY A 19 -46.11 1.48 -44.12
CA GLY A 19 -46.45 1.95 -42.79
C GLY A 19 -45.18 2.15 -41.92
N GLY A 20 -45.32 2.71 -40.72
CA GLY A 20 -44.24 2.84 -39.76
C GLY A 20 -44.62 2.26 -38.40
N LEU A 21 -43.62 1.87 -37.65
CA LEU A 21 -43.78 1.47 -36.22
C LEU A 21 -42.93 2.40 -35.37
N ARG A 22 -43.53 3.03 -34.38
CA ARG A 22 -42.87 3.81 -33.35
C ARG A 22 -43.13 3.21 -31.99
N ILE A 23 -42.06 2.77 -31.30
CA ILE A 23 -42.12 2.30 -29.92
C ILE A 23 -41.54 3.42 -29.05
N VAL A 24 -42.28 3.78 -28.00
CA VAL A 24 -41.91 4.81 -27.05
C VAL A 24 -41.78 4.19 -25.68
N LYS A 25 -40.59 4.27 -25.08
CA LYS A 25 -40.32 3.70 -23.76
C LYS A 25 -40.14 4.79 -22.73
N SER A 26 -40.86 4.71 -21.61
CA SER A 26 -40.78 5.68 -20.52
C SER A 26 -40.85 5.02 -19.13
N ASP A 27 -40.41 5.77 -18.12
CA ASP A 27 -40.53 5.41 -16.71
C ASP A 27 -42.02 5.51 -16.30
N GLU A 28 -42.53 4.46 -15.66
CA GLU A 28 -43.93 4.36 -15.26
C GLU A 28 -44.32 5.47 -14.26
N SER A 29 -43.41 5.90 -13.39
CA SER A 29 -43.70 6.86 -12.32
C SER A 29 -43.40 8.29 -12.70
N THR A 30 -42.38 8.56 -13.52
CA THR A 30 -41.93 9.92 -13.86
C THR A 30 -42.29 10.33 -15.26
N GLY A 31 -42.56 9.39 -16.16
CA GLY A 31 -42.77 9.66 -17.59
C GLY A 31 -41.47 9.94 -18.36
N GLU A 32 -40.32 9.96 -17.71
CA GLU A 32 -39.01 10.17 -18.35
C GLU A 32 -38.73 9.11 -19.42
N ARG A 33 -38.14 9.50 -20.51
CA ARG A 33 -37.77 8.60 -21.61
C ARG A 33 -36.63 7.69 -21.20
N ILE A 34 -36.72 6.40 -21.61
CA ILE A 34 -35.70 5.38 -21.23
C ILE A 34 -34.94 4.94 -22.49
N PRO A 35 -33.66 5.34 -22.64
CA PRO A 35 -32.80 4.90 -23.73
C PRO A 35 -32.23 3.50 -23.46
N GLY A 36 -31.79 2.81 -24.53
CA GLY A 36 -31.06 1.57 -24.47
C GLY A 36 -31.87 0.32 -24.11
N VAL A 37 -33.20 0.41 -24.02
CA VAL A 37 -34.09 -0.74 -23.84
C VAL A 37 -34.17 -1.53 -25.15
N ARG A 38 -33.99 -2.84 -25.12
CA ARG A 38 -33.95 -3.67 -26.32
C ARG A 38 -35.24 -4.45 -26.50
N PHE A 39 -35.84 -4.33 -27.67
CA PHE A 39 -37.04 -5.03 -28.07
C PHE A 39 -36.77 -5.93 -29.26
N GLU A 40 -37.28 -7.13 -29.22
CA GLU A 40 -37.45 -8.00 -30.40
C GLU A 40 -38.78 -7.69 -31.04
N ILE A 41 -38.77 -7.51 -32.37
CA ILE A 41 -39.95 -7.23 -33.17
C ILE A 41 -40.12 -8.41 -34.15
N CYS A 42 -41.27 -9.08 -34.10
CA CYS A 42 -41.56 -10.19 -34.99
C CYS A 42 -42.89 -9.96 -35.74
N ARG A 43 -43.01 -10.57 -36.91
CA ARG A 43 -44.28 -10.68 -37.62
C ARG A 43 -45.13 -11.77 -36.93
N MET A 44 -46.43 -11.76 -37.12
CA MET A 44 -47.33 -12.77 -36.56
C MET A 44 -47.07 -14.20 -37.06
N ASN A 45 -46.35 -14.35 -38.19
CA ASN A 45 -45.91 -15.66 -38.66
C ASN A 45 -44.66 -16.21 -37.91
N GLY A 46 -44.14 -15.44 -36.93
CA GLY A 46 -42.94 -15.78 -36.15
C GLY A 46 -41.62 -15.33 -36.76
N GLU A 47 -41.61 -14.66 -37.89
CA GLU A 47 -40.40 -14.08 -38.51
C GLU A 47 -39.90 -12.90 -37.68
N SER A 48 -38.67 -12.97 -37.14
CA SER A 48 -38.05 -11.86 -36.40
C SER A 48 -37.50 -10.84 -37.36
N LEU A 49 -37.85 -9.55 -37.18
CA LEU A 49 -37.24 -8.43 -37.88
C LEU A 49 -35.90 -8.05 -37.22
N GLY A 50 -35.61 -8.54 -36.02
CA GLY A 50 -34.39 -8.25 -35.27
C GLY A 50 -34.66 -7.67 -33.89
N ILE A 51 -33.55 -7.32 -33.23
CA ILE A 51 -33.55 -6.65 -31.92
C ILE A 51 -33.13 -5.21 -32.10
N TYR A 52 -33.97 -4.30 -31.67
CA TYR A 52 -33.78 -2.85 -31.78
C TYR A 52 -33.65 -2.25 -30.36
N ALA A 53 -32.86 -1.19 -30.24
CA ALA A 53 -32.69 -0.47 -28.98
C ALA A 53 -33.31 0.91 -29.04
N THR A 54 -33.93 1.36 -27.95
CA THR A 54 -34.39 2.74 -27.84
C THR A 54 -33.21 3.73 -27.89
N ASP A 55 -33.37 4.80 -28.65
CA ASP A 55 -32.41 5.90 -28.78
C ASP A 55 -32.37 6.81 -27.54
N SER A 56 -31.65 7.95 -27.62
CA SER A 56 -31.56 8.95 -26.52
C SER A 56 -32.91 9.52 -26.09
N ASP A 57 -33.90 9.54 -27.00
CA ASP A 57 -35.26 10.00 -26.73
C ASP A 57 -36.19 8.90 -26.28
N GLY A 58 -35.66 7.70 -26.02
CA GLY A 58 -36.42 6.51 -25.59
C GLY A 58 -37.30 5.94 -26.71
N VAL A 59 -36.92 6.09 -27.97
CA VAL A 59 -37.75 5.74 -29.12
C VAL A 59 -37.04 4.69 -30.00
N ILE A 60 -37.81 3.74 -30.52
CA ILE A 60 -37.47 2.96 -31.72
C ILE A 60 -38.41 3.40 -32.83
N TYR A 61 -37.86 3.73 -34.00
CA TYR A 61 -38.63 4.09 -35.15
C TYR A 61 -38.24 3.25 -36.37
N LEU A 62 -39.21 2.52 -36.92
CA LEU A 62 -39.09 1.77 -38.16
C LEU A 62 -39.97 2.45 -39.20
N PRO A 63 -39.41 3.23 -40.12
CA PRO A 63 -40.17 4.09 -41.04
C PRO A 63 -40.87 3.31 -42.18
N GLU A 64 -40.34 2.12 -42.52
CA GLU A 64 -40.79 1.34 -43.69
C GLU A 64 -41.10 -0.10 -43.29
N ALA A 65 -42.17 -0.27 -42.52
CA ALA A 65 -42.65 -1.60 -42.16
C ALA A 65 -43.86 -1.98 -43.07
N GLU A 66 -43.91 -3.22 -43.51
CA GLU A 66 -45.05 -3.75 -44.23
C GLU A 66 -46.32 -3.73 -43.37
N ASP A 67 -47.48 -3.55 -43.99
CA ASP A 67 -48.78 -3.65 -43.30
C ASP A 67 -49.00 -5.06 -42.70
N GLY A 68 -49.67 -5.10 -41.55
CA GLY A 68 -49.97 -6.33 -40.86
C GLY A 68 -49.74 -6.25 -39.33
N TRP A 69 -49.90 -7.41 -38.71
CA TRP A 69 -49.75 -7.53 -37.27
C TRP A 69 -48.32 -7.94 -36.90
N TYR A 70 -47.78 -7.27 -35.84
CA TYR A 70 -46.46 -7.52 -35.27
C TYR A 70 -46.57 -7.77 -33.78
N THR A 71 -45.60 -8.52 -33.24
CA THR A 71 -45.36 -8.66 -31.81
C THR A 71 -44.08 -7.89 -31.43
N VAL A 72 -44.14 -7.19 -30.29
CA VAL A 72 -43.04 -6.45 -29.69
C VAL A 72 -42.81 -6.98 -28.28
N THR A 73 -41.63 -7.51 -28.02
CA THR A 73 -41.27 -8.09 -26.72
C THR A 73 -39.97 -7.50 -26.22
N GLU A 74 -39.95 -6.96 -25.00
CA GLU A 74 -38.75 -6.50 -24.37
C GLU A 74 -37.81 -7.68 -24.04
N ARG A 75 -36.58 -7.63 -24.53
CA ARG A 75 -35.56 -8.67 -24.29
C ARG A 75 -34.48 -8.21 -23.31
N LYS A 76 -34.31 -6.89 -23.13
CA LYS A 76 -33.38 -6.35 -22.15
C LYS A 76 -33.87 -4.97 -21.69
N ALA A 77 -34.06 -4.82 -20.39
CA ALA A 77 -34.33 -3.52 -19.77
C ALA A 77 -33.09 -2.63 -19.75
N ALA A 78 -33.26 -1.33 -19.58
CA ALA A 78 -32.19 -0.42 -19.25
C ALA A 78 -31.72 -0.66 -17.80
N ALA A 79 -30.49 -0.24 -17.49
CA ALA A 79 -29.90 -0.37 -16.15
C ALA A 79 -30.80 0.32 -15.10
N GLY A 80 -31.11 -0.38 -14.01
CA GLY A 80 -31.97 0.11 -12.94
C GLY A 80 -33.47 -0.01 -13.18
N TYR A 81 -33.88 -0.70 -14.24
CA TYR A 81 -35.29 -0.99 -14.53
C TYR A 81 -35.57 -2.49 -14.56
N LEU A 82 -36.78 -2.86 -14.20
CA LEU A 82 -37.23 -4.25 -14.28
C LEU A 82 -37.58 -4.57 -15.73
N LEU A 83 -37.25 -5.78 -16.15
CA LEU A 83 -37.64 -6.32 -17.46
C LEU A 83 -39.14 -6.59 -17.49
N ASP A 84 -39.84 -6.06 -18.50
CA ASP A 84 -41.21 -6.43 -18.83
C ASP A 84 -41.21 -7.29 -20.10
N SER A 85 -41.20 -8.61 -19.94
CA SER A 85 -41.21 -9.56 -21.06
C SER A 85 -42.59 -9.81 -21.68
N THR A 86 -43.58 -8.99 -21.33
CA THR A 86 -44.92 -9.10 -21.92
C THR A 86 -44.85 -8.88 -23.43
N GLU A 87 -45.51 -9.80 -24.19
CA GLU A 87 -45.63 -9.66 -25.62
C GLU A 87 -46.79 -8.70 -25.97
N HIS A 88 -46.43 -7.59 -26.67
CA HIS A 88 -47.41 -6.61 -27.13
C HIS A 88 -47.66 -6.78 -28.61
N LYS A 89 -48.96 -6.74 -29.01
CA LYS A 89 -49.38 -6.82 -30.41
C LYS A 89 -49.71 -5.44 -30.92
N VAL A 90 -49.26 -5.12 -32.13
CA VAL A 90 -49.50 -3.87 -32.79
C VAL A 90 -49.79 -4.10 -34.26
N GLU A 91 -50.83 -3.44 -34.79
CA GLU A 91 -51.18 -3.44 -36.21
C GLU A 91 -50.57 -2.26 -36.92
N ILE A 92 -49.83 -2.52 -37.96
CA ILE A 92 -49.29 -1.48 -38.86
C ILE A 92 -50.19 -1.43 -40.10
N LYS A 93 -50.65 -0.23 -40.45
CA LYS A 93 -51.47 0.02 -41.66
C LYS A 93 -50.67 0.84 -42.67
N ALA A 94 -50.95 0.53 -43.95
CA ALA A 94 -50.28 1.22 -45.02
C ALA A 94 -50.44 2.75 -44.94
N GLY A 95 -49.30 3.47 -45.00
CA GLY A 95 -49.23 4.93 -44.93
C GLY A 95 -49.43 5.55 -43.55
N GLU A 96 -49.60 4.73 -42.48
CA GLU A 96 -49.78 5.20 -41.11
C GLU A 96 -48.60 4.78 -40.24
N THR A 97 -48.26 5.58 -39.22
CA THR A 97 -47.30 5.21 -38.20
C THR A 97 -48.03 4.74 -36.95
N ALA A 98 -47.98 3.42 -36.68
CA ALA A 98 -48.49 2.86 -35.45
C ALA A 98 -47.57 3.23 -34.28
N THR A 99 -48.11 3.73 -33.17
CA THR A 99 -47.34 4.08 -31.97
C THR A 99 -47.70 3.16 -30.81
N LEU A 100 -46.66 2.49 -30.24
CA LEU A 100 -46.79 1.66 -29.06
C LEU A 100 -46.05 2.31 -27.88
N ALA A 101 -46.80 2.78 -26.89
CA ALA A 101 -46.24 3.38 -25.68
C ALA A 101 -46.12 2.31 -24.57
N LEU A 102 -44.91 2.07 -24.07
CA LEU A 102 -44.59 1.07 -23.06
C LEU A 102 -43.85 1.76 -21.89
N THR A 103 -44.06 1.23 -20.69
CA THR A 103 -43.40 1.74 -19.49
C THR A 103 -42.56 0.66 -18.83
N ASN A 104 -41.52 1.05 -18.08
CA ASN A 104 -40.83 0.18 -17.13
C ASN A 104 -40.85 0.79 -15.75
N ARG A 105 -40.82 -0.09 -14.76
CA ARG A 105 -40.68 0.26 -13.34
C ARG A 105 -39.21 0.23 -12.94
N ARG A 106 -38.78 1.23 -12.16
CA ARG A 106 -37.44 1.21 -11.53
C ARG A 106 -37.35 0.05 -10.55
N ALA A 107 -36.26 -0.67 -10.60
CA ALA A 107 -35.94 -1.67 -9.61
C ALA A 107 -35.46 -1.01 -8.31
N GLY A 108 -35.86 -1.58 -7.19
CA GLY A 108 -35.36 -1.19 -5.89
C GLY A 108 -34.10 -1.97 -5.49
N SER A 109 -33.50 -1.58 -4.40
CA SER A 109 -32.28 -2.17 -3.83
C SER A 109 -32.50 -2.56 -2.36
N LEU A 110 -31.62 -3.42 -1.84
CA LEU A 110 -31.54 -3.75 -0.42
C LEU A 110 -30.10 -3.57 0.05
N LEU A 111 -29.91 -2.82 1.13
CA LEU A 111 -28.67 -2.74 1.89
C LEU A 111 -28.87 -3.34 3.27
N LEU A 112 -28.19 -4.43 3.56
CA LEU A 112 -28.12 -5.05 4.88
C LEU A 112 -26.81 -4.63 5.55
N HIS A 113 -26.86 -4.20 6.81
CA HIS A 113 -25.71 -4.02 7.67
C HIS A 113 -25.82 -4.94 8.88
N LYS A 114 -24.93 -5.90 8.97
CA LYS A 114 -24.83 -6.89 10.05
C LYS A 114 -23.77 -6.46 11.04
N ILE A 115 -24.16 -6.24 12.29
CA ILE A 115 -23.28 -5.71 13.32
C ILE A 115 -23.31 -6.53 14.61
N ASP A 116 -22.22 -6.46 15.36
CA ASP A 116 -22.12 -6.92 16.73
C ASP A 116 -22.98 -6.03 17.64
N ALA A 117 -23.77 -6.65 18.50
CA ALA A 117 -24.73 -5.95 19.35
C ALA A 117 -24.06 -5.07 20.42
N ASP A 118 -22.84 -5.42 20.86
CA ASP A 118 -22.14 -4.77 21.97
C ASP A 118 -21.14 -3.72 21.46
N THR A 119 -20.44 -4.01 20.33
CA THR A 119 -19.39 -3.12 19.81
C THR A 119 -19.83 -2.26 18.64
N GLY A 120 -20.86 -2.67 17.91
CA GLY A 120 -21.29 -2.04 16.67
C GLY A 120 -20.41 -2.36 15.46
N ASP A 121 -19.38 -3.20 15.63
CA ASP A 121 -18.50 -3.62 14.53
C ASP A 121 -19.24 -4.47 13.52
N GLY A 122 -18.93 -4.32 12.22
CA GLY A 122 -19.48 -5.15 11.17
C GLY A 122 -19.10 -6.63 11.32
N ILE A 123 -20.03 -7.54 11.08
CA ILE A 123 -19.81 -9.01 11.18
C ILE A 123 -19.66 -9.59 9.78
N TYR A 124 -18.47 -10.11 9.50
CA TYR A 124 -18.10 -10.76 8.24
C TYR A 124 -18.68 -12.17 8.10
N GLY A 125 -19.09 -12.53 6.88
CA GLY A 125 -19.38 -13.92 6.50
C GLY A 125 -20.68 -14.48 7.09
N VAL A 126 -21.64 -13.64 7.48
CA VAL A 126 -22.99 -14.05 7.87
C VAL A 126 -23.83 -14.25 6.62
N VAL A 127 -24.49 -15.40 6.54
CA VAL A 127 -25.31 -15.74 5.39
C VAL A 127 -26.77 -15.47 5.67
N PHE A 128 -27.42 -14.72 4.77
CA PHE A 128 -28.83 -14.39 4.79
C PHE A 128 -29.56 -14.96 3.58
N LEU A 129 -30.85 -15.19 3.75
CA LEU A 129 -31.77 -15.51 2.68
C LEU A 129 -32.84 -14.43 2.56
N LEU A 130 -32.87 -13.77 1.41
CA LEU A 130 -33.98 -12.91 1.01
C LEU A 130 -35.05 -13.78 0.38
N CYS A 131 -36.30 -13.62 0.84
CA CYS A 131 -37.46 -14.34 0.37
C CYS A 131 -38.51 -13.34 -0.14
N ASP A 132 -39.40 -13.83 -1.00
CA ASP A 132 -40.60 -13.12 -1.46
C ASP A 132 -41.64 -12.95 -0.35
N SER A 133 -42.79 -12.35 -0.67
CA SER A 133 -43.92 -12.16 0.25
C SER A 133 -44.57 -13.49 0.73
N GLY A 134 -44.35 -14.60 0.03
CA GLY A 134 -44.76 -15.95 0.39
C GLY A 134 -43.71 -16.72 1.18
N LYS A 135 -42.58 -16.10 1.50
CA LYS A 135 -41.40 -16.71 2.11
C LYS A 135 -40.67 -17.74 1.23
N ASN A 136 -40.88 -17.69 -0.09
CA ASN A 136 -40.09 -18.49 -1.02
C ASN A 136 -38.69 -17.89 -1.17
N PRO A 137 -37.63 -18.74 -1.22
CA PRO A 137 -36.25 -18.24 -1.36
C PRO A 137 -36.02 -17.54 -2.71
N LEU A 138 -35.40 -16.38 -2.68
CA LEU A 138 -35.02 -15.62 -3.86
C LEU A 138 -33.51 -15.48 -4.02
N ILE A 139 -32.84 -14.88 -3.03
CA ILE A 139 -31.42 -14.50 -3.11
C ILE A 139 -30.70 -14.87 -1.82
N ARG A 140 -29.55 -15.54 -1.94
CA ARG A 140 -28.63 -15.77 -0.84
C ARG A 140 -27.63 -14.61 -0.81
N LEU A 141 -27.44 -14.00 0.36
CA LEU A 141 -26.54 -12.88 0.61
C LEU A 141 -25.51 -13.29 1.63
N GLU A 142 -24.29 -12.80 1.48
CA GLU A 142 -23.23 -12.98 2.46
C GLU A 142 -22.61 -11.61 2.79
N THR A 143 -22.39 -11.34 4.07
CA THR A 143 -21.83 -10.07 4.50
C THR A 143 -20.34 -9.97 4.23
N ASP A 144 -19.90 -8.82 3.73
CA ASP A 144 -18.51 -8.49 3.49
C ASP A 144 -17.72 -8.20 4.80
N GLN A 145 -16.46 -7.80 4.67
CA GLN A 145 -15.57 -7.50 5.81
C GLN A 145 -16.09 -6.39 6.73
N ASP A 146 -16.96 -5.51 6.24
CA ASP A 146 -17.56 -4.41 7.00
C ASP A 146 -18.98 -4.75 7.48
N GLY A 147 -19.43 -5.99 7.27
CA GLY A 147 -20.74 -6.47 7.66
C GLY A 147 -21.85 -6.07 6.69
N TYR A 148 -21.54 -5.61 5.49
CA TYR A 148 -22.56 -5.24 4.51
C TYR A 148 -22.87 -6.36 3.53
N ALA A 149 -24.15 -6.46 3.13
CA ALA A 149 -24.59 -7.23 1.98
C ALA A 149 -25.60 -6.39 1.18
N TYR A 150 -25.55 -6.49 -0.15
CA TYR A 150 -26.27 -5.59 -1.02
C TYR A 150 -26.94 -6.32 -2.19
N VAL A 151 -28.18 -5.91 -2.51
CA VAL A 151 -28.86 -6.27 -3.76
C VAL A 151 -29.11 -4.97 -4.54
N GLU A 152 -28.40 -4.81 -5.64
CA GLU A 152 -28.40 -3.55 -6.39
C GLU A 152 -29.41 -3.55 -7.52
N LYS A 153 -30.47 -2.70 -7.42
CA LYS A 153 -31.41 -2.37 -8.51
C LYS A 153 -31.97 -3.60 -9.25
N GLU A 154 -32.35 -4.63 -8.48
CA GLU A 154 -32.88 -5.88 -9.04
C GLU A 154 -34.24 -6.26 -8.46
N LEU A 155 -34.67 -5.60 -7.38
CA LEU A 155 -35.86 -6.00 -6.66
C LEU A 155 -37.10 -5.23 -7.13
N PRO A 156 -38.18 -5.94 -7.53
CA PRO A 156 -39.48 -5.32 -7.66
C PRO A 156 -39.94 -4.64 -6.38
N ALA A 157 -40.68 -3.53 -6.50
CA ALA A 157 -41.31 -2.92 -5.34
C ALA A 157 -42.27 -3.92 -4.67
N GLY A 158 -42.18 -4.07 -3.35
CA GLY A 158 -43.01 -5.03 -2.66
C GLY A 158 -42.53 -5.38 -1.25
N LYS A 159 -43.22 -6.36 -0.66
CA LYS A 159 -42.90 -6.94 0.64
C LYS A 159 -41.97 -8.12 0.48
N TYR A 160 -40.91 -8.15 1.26
CA TYR A 160 -39.93 -9.21 1.33
C TYR A 160 -39.72 -9.66 2.78
N TYR A 161 -39.14 -10.86 2.93
CA TYR A 161 -38.68 -11.36 4.21
C TYR A 161 -37.17 -11.66 4.13
N LEU A 162 -36.43 -11.22 5.14
CA LEU A 162 -35.01 -11.54 5.32
C LEU A 162 -34.86 -12.41 6.56
N ARG A 163 -34.04 -13.46 6.47
CA ARG A 163 -33.65 -14.27 7.63
C ARG A 163 -32.17 -14.61 7.58
N GLU A 164 -31.55 -14.76 8.75
CA GLU A 164 -30.24 -15.34 8.88
C GLU A 164 -30.27 -16.83 8.66
N LEU A 165 -29.42 -17.37 7.78
CA LEU A 165 -29.26 -18.80 7.54
C LEU A 165 -28.12 -19.37 8.37
N GLU A 166 -26.96 -18.73 8.27
CA GLU A 166 -25.71 -19.17 8.90
C GLU A 166 -25.10 -17.97 9.65
N PRO A 167 -24.99 -18.02 10.98
CA PRO A 167 -24.31 -16.98 11.74
C PRO A 167 -22.80 -17.02 11.46
N ALA A 168 -22.12 -15.93 11.75
CA ALA A 168 -20.67 -15.99 11.82
C ALA A 168 -20.21 -16.81 13.03
N GLU A 169 -19.03 -17.41 12.92
CA GLU A 169 -18.40 -18.12 14.03
C GLU A 169 -18.27 -17.20 15.26
N GLY A 170 -18.66 -17.71 16.42
CA GLY A 170 -18.63 -16.99 17.69
C GLY A 170 -19.84 -16.09 17.94
N TYR A 171 -20.89 -16.18 17.13
CA TYR A 171 -22.12 -15.42 17.34
C TYR A 171 -23.34 -16.34 17.51
N LEU A 172 -24.28 -15.88 18.36
CA LEU A 172 -25.57 -16.55 18.49
C LEU A 172 -26.44 -16.27 17.25
N PRO A 173 -27.09 -17.29 16.66
CA PRO A 173 -27.94 -17.09 15.49
C PRO A 173 -29.24 -16.36 15.85
N ASP A 174 -29.66 -15.41 15.04
CA ASP A 174 -31.01 -14.86 15.05
C ASP A 174 -31.85 -15.50 13.91
N ARG A 175 -32.70 -16.46 14.25
CA ARG A 175 -33.50 -17.24 13.28
C ARG A 175 -34.81 -16.59 12.91
N GLN A 176 -35.10 -15.37 13.35
CA GLN A 176 -36.34 -14.67 13.07
C GLN A 176 -36.38 -14.17 11.61
N TYR A 177 -37.58 -13.93 11.10
CA TYR A 177 -37.78 -13.21 9.86
C TYR A 177 -37.98 -11.73 10.14
N LYS A 178 -37.23 -10.88 9.46
CA LYS A 178 -37.54 -9.45 9.38
C LYS A 178 -38.28 -9.13 8.10
N THR A 179 -39.36 -8.35 8.24
CA THR A 179 -40.11 -7.85 7.08
C THR A 179 -39.39 -6.60 6.51
N ILE A 180 -39.28 -6.60 5.18
CA ILE A 180 -38.64 -5.50 4.42
C ILE A 180 -39.66 -5.07 3.37
N TYR A 181 -39.77 -3.73 3.21
CA TYR A 181 -40.52 -3.13 2.12
C TYR A 181 -39.55 -2.45 1.17
N VAL A 182 -39.54 -2.88 -0.07
CA VAL A 182 -38.75 -2.30 -1.15
C VAL A 182 -39.66 -1.36 -1.94
N GLU A 183 -39.25 -0.12 -2.13
CA GLU A 183 -39.93 0.85 -2.98
C GLU A 183 -39.21 0.99 -4.32
N SER A 184 -39.99 1.34 -5.37
CA SER A 184 -39.45 1.54 -6.72
C SER A 184 -38.35 2.58 -6.73
N GLY A 185 -37.17 2.24 -7.24
CA GLY A 185 -36.01 3.12 -7.38
C GLY A 185 -35.32 3.51 -6.06
N LYS A 186 -35.74 2.95 -4.92
CA LYS A 186 -35.13 3.24 -3.61
C LYS A 186 -34.35 2.05 -3.04
N THR A 187 -33.45 2.35 -2.12
CA THR A 187 -32.73 1.34 -1.35
C THR A 187 -33.40 1.16 0.01
N ALA A 188 -33.90 -0.04 0.28
CA ALA A 188 -34.33 -0.44 1.61
C ALA A 188 -33.09 -0.74 2.46
N THR A 189 -33.00 -0.20 3.68
CA THR A 189 -31.87 -0.43 4.59
C THR A 189 -32.30 -1.25 5.79
N VAL A 190 -31.48 -2.22 6.19
CA VAL A 190 -31.73 -3.10 7.32
C VAL A 190 -30.49 -3.22 8.18
N GLU A 191 -30.58 -2.85 9.45
CA GLU A 191 -29.58 -3.19 10.46
C GLU A 191 -29.98 -4.49 11.17
N TRP A 192 -29.01 -5.40 11.34
CA TRP A 192 -29.22 -6.68 12.01
C TRP A 192 -28.10 -6.95 13.02
N LYS A 193 -28.47 -7.16 14.29
CA LYS A 193 -27.55 -7.36 15.40
C LYS A 193 -27.45 -8.82 15.79
N ASN A 194 -26.22 -9.31 16.08
CA ASN A 194 -26.03 -10.57 16.79
C ASN A 194 -25.16 -10.34 18.03
N THR A 195 -25.41 -11.14 19.06
CA THR A 195 -24.64 -11.14 20.31
C THR A 195 -23.50 -12.15 20.18
N ALA A 196 -22.28 -11.71 20.51
CA ALA A 196 -21.10 -12.57 20.52
C ALA A 196 -21.08 -13.50 21.73
N VAL A 197 -20.60 -14.72 21.53
CA VAL A 197 -20.09 -15.58 22.58
C VAL A 197 -18.60 -15.33 22.68
N THR A 198 -18.10 -14.85 23.83
CA THR A 198 -16.77 -14.27 23.92
C THR A 198 -15.80 -15.02 24.84
N GLY A 199 -14.52 -14.92 24.54
CA GLY A 199 -13.37 -15.22 25.38
C GLY A 199 -12.36 -14.06 25.37
N GLN A 200 -11.21 -14.26 26.02
CA GLN A 200 -10.14 -13.29 26.09
C GLN A 200 -8.77 -13.90 25.78
N ILE A 201 -7.87 -13.08 25.29
CA ILE A 201 -6.45 -13.43 25.07
C ILE A 201 -5.62 -12.56 26.01
N GLN A 202 -4.74 -13.18 26.80
CA GLN A 202 -3.82 -12.52 27.70
C GLN A 202 -2.38 -12.84 27.29
N ILE A 203 -1.53 -11.84 27.20
CA ILE A 203 -0.11 -11.98 26.90
C ILE A 203 0.71 -11.57 28.12
N ARG A 204 1.76 -12.34 28.41
CA ARG A 204 2.81 -11.97 29.34
C ARG A 204 4.11 -11.81 28.59
N LYS A 205 4.72 -10.65 28.70
CA LYS A 205 5.92 -10.24 27.98
C LYS A 205 7.15 -10.25 28.88
N TYR A 206 8.22 -10.88 28.41
CA TYR A 206 9.47 -11.05 29.17
C TYR A 206 10.71 -10.77 28.35
N ALA A 207 11.79 -10.35 29.02
CA ALA A 207 13.11 -10.26 28.43
C ALA A 207 13.69 -11.67 28.16
N ALA A 208 14.12 -11.91 26.90
CA ALA A 208 14.75 -13.18 26.52
C ALA A 208 16.20 -13.33 27.04
N GLY A 209 16.82 -12.26 27.53
CA GLY A 209 18.17 -12.23 28.04
C GLY A 209 18.47 -10.95 28.81
N ASN A 210 19.66 -10.84 29.37
CA ASN A 210 20.13 -9.65 30.09
C ASN A 210 20.29 -8.48 29.13
N ASN A 211 19.72 -7.33 29.48
CA ASN A 211 19.84 -6.11 28.70
C ASN A 211 20.99 -5.25 29.23
N SER A 212 22.08 -5.16 28.48
CA SER A 212 23.28 -4.39 28.88
C SER A 212 23.06 -2.89 28.90
N ILE A 213 22.04 -2.36 28.20
CA ILE A 213 21.73 -0.93 28.14
C ILE A 213 20.96 -0.50 29.39
N THR A 214 19.97 -1.29 29.80
CA THR A 214 19.10 -0.97 30.97
C THR A 214 19.55 -1.61 32.27
N GLY A 215 20.45 -2.62 32.21
CA GLY A 215 20.86 -3.43 33.35
C GLY A 215 19.82 -4.47 33.80
N GLN A 216 18.72 -4.63 33.08
CA GLN A 216 17.66 -5.58 33.43
C GLN A 216 18.08 -7.01 33.13
N PRO A 217 17.86 -7.97 34.09
CA PRO A 217 18.16 -9.37 33.84
C PRO A 217 17.13 -10.03 32.90
N GLY A 218 17.54 -11.17 32.33
CA GLY A 218 16.61 -12.05 31.59
C GLY A 218 15.45 -12.50 32.45
N GLY A 219 14.27 -12.68 31.86
CA GLY A 219 13.04 -13.03 32.57
C GLY A 219 12.30 -11.83 33.18
N THR A 220 12.89 -10.62 33.15
CA THR A 220 12.17 -9.40 33.58
C THR A 220 10.91 -9.17 32.74
N ALA A 221 9.81 -8.83 33.41
CA ALA A 221 8.57 -8.43 32.75
C ALA A 221 8.75 -7.11 31.98
N LEU A 222 8.22 -7.03 30.77
CA LEU A 222 8.44 -5.89 29.87
C LEU A 222 7.15 -5.10 29.62
N GLU A 223 7.18 -3.81 29.96
CA GLU A 223 6.14 -2.83 29.71
C GLU A 223 6.27 -2.27 28.28
N GLY A 224 5.13 -1.86 27.68
CA GLY A 224 5.09 -1.07 26.46
C GLY A 224 5.17 -1.89 25.16
N ALA A 225 5.16 -3.23 25.22
CA ALA A 225 4.97 -4.03 24.02
C ALA A 225 3.54 -3.89 23.50
N VAL A 226 3.38 -3.58 22.22
CA VAL A 226 2.05 -3.50 21.56
C VAL A 226 1.87 -4.69 20.65
N PHE A 227 0.74 -5.38 20.83
CA PHE A 227 0.33 -6.49 19.98
C PHE A 227 -0.94 -6.14 19.23
N GLU A 228 -1.01 -6.48 17.95
CA GLU A 228 -2.27 -6.50 17.22
C GLU A 228 -2.86 -7.90 17.24
N ILE A 229 -4.17 -7.97 17.33
CA ILE A 229 -4.96 -9.20 17.28
C ILE A 229 -5.79 -9.16 16.00
N VAL A 230 -5.53 -10.09 15.09
CA VAL A 230 -6.19 -10.19 13.79
C VAL A 230 -7.14 -11.37 13.82
N ARG A 231 -8.40 -11.16 13.45
CA ARG A 231 -9.33 -12.26 13.26
C ARG A 231 -9.02 -12.97 11.94
N GLU A 232 -8.65 -14.26 11.98
CA GLU A 232 -8.17 -14.99 10.81
C GLU A 232 -9.17 -14.97 9.65
N ARG A 233 -10.44 -15.26 9.92
CA ARG A 233 -11.50 -15.37 8.90
C ARG A 233 -11.72 -14.07 8.12
N SER A 234 -11.65 -12.92 8.76
CA SER A 234 -11.88 -11.62 8.11
C SER A 234 -10.60 -10.90 7.70
N GLY A 235 -9.45 -11.31 8.26
CA GLY A 235 -8.19 -10.58 8.09
C GLY A 235 -8.15 -9.21 8.77
N LYS A 236 -9.18 -8.85 9.55
CA LYS A 236 -9.24 -7.57 10.25
C LYS A 236 -8.51 -7.59 11.57
N VAL A 237 -7.83 -6.48 11.88
CA VAL A 237 -7.36 -6.20 13.24
C VAL A 237 -8.57 -5.86 14.10
N VAL A 238 -8.78 -6.65 15.14
CA VAL A 238 -9.92 -6.49 16.04
C VAL A 238 -9.56 -5.87 17.38
N ASP A 239 -8.28 -5.89 17.75
CA ASP A 239 -7.80 -5.25 18.98
C ASP A 239 -6.31 -4.92 18.90
N TYR A 240 -5.88 -3.91 19.67
CA TYR A 240 -4.49 -3.59 19.99
C TYR A 240 -4.33 -3.60 21.49
N ILE A 241 -3.43 -4.43 21.99
CA ILE A 241 -3.17 -4.56 23.42
C ILE A 241 -1.74 -4.17 23.78
N THR A 242 -1.56 -3.45 24.88
CA THR A 242 -0.25 -2.97 25.34
C THR A 242 0.07 -3.55 26.70
N THR A 243 1.30 -4.05 26.89
CA THR A 243 1.73 -4.61 28.15
C THR A 243 1.96 -3.53 29.21
N ASP A 244 1.43 -3.77 30.43
CA ASP A 244 1.59 -2.94 31.62
C ASP A 244 2.99 -3.13 32.26
N ALA A 245 3.23 -2.43 33.38
CA ALA A 245 4.49 -2.54 34.15
C ALA A 245 4.76 -3.95 34.70
N ARG A 246 3.77 -4.85 34.73
CA ARG A 246 3.93 -6.26 35.08
C ARG A 246 4.12 -7.15 33.86
N GLY A 247 4.27 -6.55 32.69
CA GLY A 247 4.40 -7.22 31.41
C GLY A 247 3.11 -7.91 30.93
N VAL A 248 1.94 -7.49 31.41
CA VAL A 248 0.66 -8.14 31.10
C VAL A 248 -0.16 -7.25 30.18
N ALA A 249 -0.68 -7.84 29.11
CA ALA A 249 -1.71 -7.25 28.24
C ALA A 249 -2.88 -8.23 28.11
N ALA A 250 -4.11 -7.71 28.07
CA ALA A 250 -5.31 -8.52 27.87
C ALA A 250 -6.20 -7.86 26.84
N SER A 251 -6.79 -8.67 25.94
CA SER A 251 -7.76 -8.19 24.98
C SER A 251 -9.08 -7.77 25.64
N ARG A 252 -9.86 -6.97 24.94
CA ARG A 252 -11.30 -6.92 25.17
C ARG A 252 -11.92 -8.33 25.03
N PRO A 253 -13.17 -8.56 25.47
CA PRO A 253 -13.89 -9.78 25.12
C PRO A 253 -13.95 -9.89 23.56
N LEU A 254 -13.51 -11.02 23.02
CA LEU A 254 -13.49 -11.32 21.60
C LEU A 254 -14.43 -12.47 21.28
N PRO A 255 -15.20 -12.41 20.17
CA PRO A 255 -16.02 -13.53 19.71
C PRO A 255 -15.20 -14.82 19.60
N LEU A 256 -15.83 -15.98 19.80
CA LEU A 256 -15.15 -17.26 19.56
C LEU A 256 -14.65 -17.37 18.13
N GLY A 257 -13.56 -18.13 17.92
CA GLY A 257 -12.93 -18.32 16.61
C GLY A 257 -11.40 -18.19 16.67
N ARG A 258 -10.77 -18.18 15.48
CA ARG A 258 -9.32 -18.17 15.33
C ARG A 258 -8.76 -16.76 15.19
N TYR A 259 -7.63 -16.53 15.85
CA TYR A 259 -6.94 -15.24 15.89
C TYR A 259 -5.45 -15.42 15.68
N LEU A 260 -4.86 -14.51 14.92
CA LEU A 260 -3.42 -14.35 14.76
C LEU A 260 -2.98 -13.13 15.57
N ILE A 261 -1.97 -13.31 16.43
CA ILE A 261 -1.43 -12.24 17.26
C ILE A 261 0.04 -12.03 16.89
N ARG A 262 0.43 -10.79 16.70
CA ARG A 262 1.83 -10.42 16.46
C ARG A 262 2.18 -9.10 17.13
N GLU A 263 3.45 -8.99 17.51
CA GLU A 263 3.97 -7.75 18.06
C GLU A 263 4.16 -6.70 16.93
N VAL A 264 3.68 -5.49 17.17
CA VAL A 264 3.83 -4.35 16.23
C VAL A 264 4.71 -3.24 16.79
N THR A 265 4.90 -3.21 18.12
CA THR A 265 5.85 -2.32 18.78
C THR A 265 6.56 -3.06 19.89
N ALA A 266 7.88 -3.07 19.83
CA ALA A 266 8.70 -3.66 20.89
C ALA A 266 8.80 -2.74 22.11
N PRO A 267 9.04 -3.29 23.32
CA PRO A 267 9.43 -2.49 24.48
C PRO A 267 10.70 -1.69 24.19
N ALA A 268 10.87 -0.56 24.88
CA ALA A 268 12.09 0.24 24.76
C ALA A 268 13.36 -0.59 25.05
N TYR A 269 14.36 -0.45 24.21
CA TYR A 269 15.65 -1.17 24.27
C TYR A 269 15.56 -2.68 24.02
N TYR A 270 14.51 -3.13 23.35
CA TYR A 270 14.35 -4.52 22.88
C TYR A 270 14.08 -4.55 21.37
N GLN A 271 14.44 -5.68 20.75
CA GLN A 271 14.12 -5.93 19.34
C GLN A 271 12.64 -6.26 19.16
N LEU A 272 12.05 -5.82 18.05
CA LEU A 272 10.73 -6.28 17.63
C LEU A 272 10.76 -7.80 17.38
N SER A 273 9.85 -8.54 18.01
CA SER A 273 9.70 -9.97 17.75
C SER A 273 8.95 -10.22 16.45
N THR A 274 9.44 -11.16 15.66
CA THR A 274 8.74 -11.66 14.46
C THR A 274 7.87 -12.89 14.77
N GLU A 275 7.81 -13.31 16.01
CA GLU A 275 6.98 -14.43 16.46
C GLU A 275 5.49 -14.09 16.32
N THR A 276 4.72 -15.04 15.83
CA THR A 276 3.27 -14.95 15.71
C THR A 276 2.63 -16.07 16.52
N PHE A 277 1.49 -15.79 17.14
CA PHE A 277 0.71 -16.76 17.89
C PHE A 277 -0.61 -17.02 17.17
N ASP A 278 -0.89 -18.28 16.87
CA ASP A 278 -2.17 -18.75 16.34
C ASP A 278 -2.96 -19.34 17.50
N VAL A 279 -4.13 -18.76 17.79
CA VAL A 279 -4.97 -19.17 18.93
C VAL A 279 -6.42 -19.32 18.51
N THR A 280 -7.14 -20.23 19.16
CA THR A 280 -8.57 -20.44 18.96
C THR A 280 -9.32 -20.26 20.28
N LEU A 281 -10.24 -19.31 20.34
CA LEU A 281 -11.22 -19.19 21.42
C LEU A 281 -12.38 -20.16 21.12
N GLU A 282 -12.56 -21.16 21.97
CA GLU A 282 -13.48 -22.30 21.69
C GLU A 282 -14.76 -22.26 22.51
N TYR A 283 -14.76 -21.62 23.70
CA TYR A 283 -15.91 -21.60 24.59
C TYR A 283 -16.04 -20.28 25.37
N ALA A 284 -17.25 -20.01 25.82
CA ALA A 284 -17.58 -18.81 26.57
C ALA A 284 -16.71 -18.63 27.83
N GLY A 285 -16.15 -17.44 28.01
CA GLY A 285 -15.33 -17.08 29.15
C GLY A 285 -13.92 -17.68 29.15
N GLN A 286 -13.49 -18.35 28.08
CA GLN A 286 -12.13 -18.86 27.93
C GLN A 286 -11.11 -17.73 28.00
N ILE A 287 -10.01 -17.93 28.75
CA ILE A 287 -8.86 -17.03 28.78
C ILE A 287 -7.62 -17.78 28.32
N ILE A 288 -7.15 -17.48 27.10
CA ILE A 288 -5.89 -18.04 26.59
C ILE A 288 -4.74 -17.18 27.09
N LYS A 289 -3.74 -17.80 27.72
CA LYS A 289 -2.56 -17.12 28.24
C LYS A 289 -1.33 -17.49 27.42
N LEU A 290 -0.67 -16.47 26.85
CA LEU A 290 0.53 -16.59 26.04
C LEU A 290 1.73 -15.99 26.75
N ALA A 291 2.91 -16.57 26.54
CA ALA A 291 4.18 -16.00 26.97
C ALA A 291 4.96 -15.56 25.71
N ALA A 292 5.35 -14.30 25.65
CA ALA A 292 6.11 -13.73 24.55
C ALA A 292 7.43 -13.14 25.06
N TYR A 293 8.47 -13.21 24.23
CA TYR A 293 9.83 -12.80 24.61
C TYR A 293 10.42 -11.85 23.59
N ASN A 294 11.16 -10.80 24.08
CA ASN A 294 11.98 -9.98 23.19
C ASN A 294 13.46 -10.12 23.54
N LYS A 295 14.28 -10.18 22.50
CA LYS A 295 15.73 -10.11 22.64
C LYS A 295 16.12 -8.67 22.97
N PRO A 296 17.08 -8.46 23.90
CA PRO A 296 17.62 -7.13 24.17
C PRO A 296 18.23 -6.49 22.91
N ALA A 297 18.16 -5.17 22.83
CA ALA A 297 18.93 -4.42 21.84
C ALA A 297 20.42 -4.51 22.22
N GLU A 298 21.25 -4.87 21.25
CA GLU A 298 22.70 -4.87 21.34
C GLU A 298 23.23 -3.83 20.38
N LEU A 299 23.95 -2.83 20.92
CA LEU A 299 24.47 -1.73 20.13
C LEU A 299 25.92 -2.00 19.72
N GLY A 300 26.21 -1.77 18.45
CA GLY A 300 27.54 -1.91 17.91
C GLY A 300 27.71 -1.02 16.68
N VAL A 301 28.86 -0.36 16.60
CA VAL A 301 29.30 0.41 15.44
C VAL A 301 30.75 0.01 15.15
N SER A 302 31.09 -0.15 13.91
CA SER A 302 32.48 -0.35 13.52
C SER A 302 32.91 0.72 12.54
N VAL A 303 34.15 1.17 12.67
CA VAL A 303 34.83 2.05 11.71
C VAL A 303 36.25 1.57 11.53
N THR A 304 36.72 1.54 10.30
CA THR A 304 38.13 1.25 9.98
C THR A 304 38.68 2.31 9.05
N LYS A 305 40.00 2.57 9.18
CA LYS A 305 40.73 3.52 8.36
C LYS A 305 42.05 2.90 7.94
N THR A 306 42.37 3.04 6.66
CA THR A 306 43.63 2.53 6.09
C THR A 306 44.23 3.54 5.13
N GLY A 307 45.53 3.44 4.89
CA GLY A 307 46.27 4.33 3.97
C GLY A 307 47.66 3.78 3.69
N ILE A 308 48.51 4.56 3.02
CA ILE A 308 49.92 4.23 2.86
C ILE A 308 50.70 4.51 4.15
N ARG A 309 51.77 3.78 4.38
CA ARG A 309 52.59 3.92 5.60
C ARG A 309 53.62 5.04 5.49
N GLU A 310 54.07 5.37 4.27
CA GLU A 310 55.03 6.42 4.01
C GLU A 310 54.64 7.25 2.79
N VAL A 311 54.93 8.52 2.80
CA VAL A 311 54.66 9.49 1.75
C VAL A 311 55.76 10.52 1.63
N LEU A 312 56.07 11.01 0.43
CA LEU A 312 56.99 12.12 0.25
C LEU A 312 56.30 13.46 0.59
N ALA A 313 56.97 14.37 1.23
CA ALA A 313 56.50 15.73 1.42
C ALA A 313 56.15 16.36 0.05
N GLY A 314 55.00 17.04 -0.05
CA GLY A 314 54.44 17.58 -1.29
C GLY A 314 53.65 16.57 -2.15
N SER A 315 53.61 15.29 -1.81
CA SER A 315 52.88 14.26 -2.56
C SER A 315 51.47 14.04 -2.04
N LYS A 316 50.62 13.45 -2.92
CA LYS A 316 49.26 13.02 -2.57
C LYS A 316 49.28 11.62 -1.98
N MET A 317 48.36 11.39 -1.04
CA MET A 317 48.07 10.06 -0.47
C MET A 317 46.54 9.91 -0.27
N ALA A 318 46.10 8.67 -0.18
CA ALA A 318 44.66 8.37 -0.01
C ALA A 318 44.43 7.58 1.27
N TYR A 319 43.35 7.93 1.97
CA TYR A 319 42.77 7.17 3.07
C TYR A 319 41.49 6.49 2.62
N ARG A 320 41.35 5.21 2.97
CA ARG A 320 40.11 4.42 2.74
C ARG A 320 39.44 4.16 4.07
N LEU A 321 38.13 4.39 4.11
CA LEU A 321 37.31 4.22 5.30
C LEU A 321 36.34 3.03 5.10
N SER A 322 35.92 2.42 6.19
CA SER A 322 34.79 1.52 6.20
C SER A 322 33.98 1.77 7.45
N VAL A 323 32.67 1.67 7.36
CA VAL A 323 31.75 1.85 8.48
C VAL A 323 30.65 0.80 8.41
N ALA A 324 30.20 0.33 9.59
CA ALA A 324 29.06 -0.56 9.69
C ALA A 324 28.26 -0.33 10.98
N ASN A 325 26.94 -0.48 10.88
CA ASN A 325 26.05 -0.73 12.00
C ASN A 325 26.10 -2.22 12.31
N THR A 326 26.78 -2.60 13.40
CA THR A 326 26.89 -3.98 13.88
C THR A 326 25.87 -4.29 14.98
N SER A 327 24.94 -3.33 15.25
CA SER A 327 23.84 -3.53 16.17
C SER A 327 22.82 -4.52 15.60
N ASN A 328 22.06 -5.15 16.48
CA ASN A 328 20.89 -5.93 16.11
C ASN A 328 19.61 -5.08 15.96
N VAL A 329 19.75 -3.75 15.97
CA VAL A 329 18.69 -2.75 15.78
C VAL A 329 19.12 -1.68 14.77
N ALA A 330 18.16 -0.96 14.19
CA ALA A 330 18.45 0.23 13.41
C ALA A 330 19.02 1.34 14.29
N LEU A 331 19.95 2.14 13.77
CA LEU A 331 20.53 3.27 14.46
C LEU A 331 20.11 4.58 13.80
N GLU A 332 19.65 5.54 14.61
CA GLU A 332 19.34 6.91 14.21
C GLU A 332 20.60 7.79 14.23
N ASN A 333 20.58 8.89 13.47
CA ASN A 333 21.70 9.85 13.40
C ASN A 333 23.05 9.17 13.12
N PHE A 334 23.01 8.13 12.28
CA PHE A 334 24.20 7.36 11.94
C PHE A 334 25.12 8.18 11.06
N HIS A 335 26.40 8.22 11.43
CA HIS A 335 27.39 9.04 10.75
C HIS A 335 28.74 8.35 10.60
N LEU A 336 29.50 8.82 9.61
CA LEU A 336 30.93 8.62 9.46
C LEU A 336 31.60 10.00 9.42
N HIS A 337 32.55 10.24 10.31
CA HIS A 337 33.25 11.52 10.45
C HIS A 337 34.74 11.33 10.29
N ASP A 338 35.35 12.07 9.41
CA ASP A 338 36.81 12.12 9.19
C ASP A 338 37.35 13.46 9.66
N LYS A 339 38.26 13.42 10.66
CA LYS A 339 39.02 14.57 11.17
C LYS A 339 40.35 14.68 10.44
N LEU A 340 40.39 15.54 9.45
CA LEU A 340 41.52 15.70 8.55
C LEU A 340 42.79 16.21 9.27
N PRO A 341 43.98 15.76 8.85
CA PRO A 341 45.25 16.25 9.39
C PRO A 341 45.63 17.61 8.75
N TYR A 342 44.80 18.63 8.95
CA TYR A 342 44.87 19.93 8.27
C TYR A 342 46.12 20.76 8.62
N ASP A 343 46.81 20.42 9.67
CA ASP A 343 48.09 21.00 10.08
C ASP A 343 49.29 20.57 9.18
N SER A 344 49.13 19.43 8.51
CA SER A 344 50.21 18.79 7.73
C SER A 344 49.79 18.41 6.31
N ALA A 345 48.49 18.41 5.99
CA ALA A 345 47.98 18.08 4.67
C ALA A 345 46.66 18.79 4.39
N SER A 346 46.34 19.06 3.13
CA SER A 346 45.05 19.54 2.67
C SER A 346 44.30 18.44 1.93
N VAL A 347 42.99 18.36 2.12
CA VAL A 347 42.15 17.46 1.36
C VAL A 347 41.96 17.94 -0.07
N SER A 348 42.05 17.05 -1.06
CA SER A 348 41.92 17.41 -2.49
C SER A 348 40.76 16.76 -3.18
N ALA A 349 40.40 15.53 -2.80
CA ALA A 349 39.28 14.82 -3.41
C ALA A 349 38.63 13.82 -2.43
N LEU A 350 37.35 13.52 -2.69
CA LEU A 350 36.57 12.55 -1.97
C LEU A 350 35.81 11.67 -2.97
N THR A 351 35.82 10.35 -2.77
CA THR A 351 34.83 9.42 -3.35
C THR A 351 34.02 8.80 -2.23
N THR A 352 32.70 8.67 -2.44
CA THR A 352 31.78 8.31 -1.35
C THR A 352 31.69 6.82 -1.07
N GLY A 353 32.15 5.97 -2.00
CA GLY A 353 31.89 4.56 -1.97
C GLY A 353 30.41 4.20 -2.16
N THR A 354 30.08 2.95 -1.90
CA THR A 354 28.72 2.42 -1.94
C THR A 354 28.40 1.62 -0.68
N TYR A 355 27.09 1.41 -0.42
CA TYR A 355 26.61 0.73 0.78
C TYR A 355 25.53 -0.30 0.42
N ASN A 356 25.31 -1.28 1.29
CA ASN A 356 24.42 -2.42 1.05
C ASN A 356 22.91 -2.14 1.22
N ALA A 357 22.53 -0.92 1.63
CA ALA A 357 21.12 -0.51 1.72
C ALA A 357 20.91 0.78 0.92
N ARG A 358 19.75 0.90 0.26
CA ARG A 358 19.38 2.09 -0.52
C ARG A 358 18.75 3.15 0.38
N LEU A 359 19.53 4.15 0.76
CA LEU A 359 19.14 5.30 1.59
C LEU A 359 19.54 6.59 0.90
N THR A 360 18.96 7.70 1.34
CA THR A 360 19.44 9.04 1.02
C THR A 360 20.31 9.58 2.15
N TYR A 361 21.38 10.27 1.81
CA TYR A 361 22.29 10.84 2.79
C TYR A 361 22.83 12.19 2.30
N ARG A 362 23.54 12.89 3.17
CA ARG A 362 24.23 14.14 2.86
C ARG A 362 25.66 14.11 3.37
N ILE A 363 26.50 14.94 2.76
CA ILE A 363 27.87 15.15 3.16
C ILE A 363 28.03 16.60 3.58
N LEU A 364 28.64 16.81 4.74
CA LEU A 364 29.01 18.11 5.25
C LEU A 364 30.53 18.21 5.38
N TYR A 365 31.03 19.43 5.33
CA TYR A 365 32.41 19.74 5.66
C TYR A 365 32.48 20.88 6.68
N ARG A 366 33.53 20.92 7.46
CA ARG A 366 33.85 22.00 8.39
C ARG A 366 35.18 22.56 8.05
N THR A 367 35.41 23.85 8.36
CA THR A 367 36.70 24.52 8.21
C THR A 367 37.19 25.05 9.56
N ASN A 368 38.45 25.48 9.61
CA ASN A 368 39.01 26.16 10.79
C ASN A 368 38.31 27.50 11.09
N TYR A 369 37.58 28.11 10.13
CA TYR A 369 36.90 29.39 10.27
C TYR A 369 35.37 29.28 10.41
N SER A 370 34.79 28.13 10.10
CA SER A 370 33.33 27.99 10.11
C SER A 370 32.87 26.65 10.65
N GLY A 371 31.60 26.59 11.10
CA GLY A 371 30.88 25.35 11.39
C GLY A 371 30.60 24.50 10.15
N TYR A 372 29.78 23.46 10.31
CA TYR A 372 29.43 22.57 9.20
C TYR A 372 28.63 23.25 8.09
N ARG A 373 29.07 23.04 6.85
CA ARG A 373 28.43 23.47 5.60
C ARG A 373 28.09 22.21 4.79
N VAL A 374 27.01 22.25 3.99
CA VAL A 374 26.63 21.14 3.11
C VAL A 374 27.57 21.12 1.89
N LEU A 375 28.25 19.99 1.67
CA LEU A 375 28.98 19.71 0.44
C LEU A 375 28.04 19.17 -0.64
N ALA A 376 27.19 18.21 -0.28
CA ALA A 376 26.19 17.61 -1.15
C ALA A 376 25.05 17.00 -0.33
N SER A 377 23.84 16.96 -0.90
CA SER A 377 22.65 16.40 -0.29
C SER A 377 21.87 15.52 -1.27
N ASN A 378 20.90 14.74 -0.76
CA ASN A 378 20.09 13.81 -1.54
C ASN A 378 20.90 12.78 -2.33
N LEU A 379 22.07 12.40 -1.82
CA LEU A 379 22.89 11.35 -2.40
C LEU A 379 22.30 9.98 -2.09
N LEU A 380 22.36 9.04 -3.06
CA LEU A 380 21.96 7.66 -2.84
C LEU A 380 23.16 6.82 -2.38
N THR A 381 22.99 6.06 -1.31
CA THR A 381 24.04 5.17 -0.76
C THR A 381 24.49 4.09 -1.72
N THR A 382 23.67 3.72 -2.70
CA THR A 382 24.02 2.73 -3.75
C THR A 382 24.91 3.30 -4.85
N ASN A 383 25.14 4.60 -4.89
CA ASN A 383 25.92 5.27 -5.91
C ASN A 383 27.23 5.80 -5.35
N ASN A 384 28.32 5.65 -6.12
CA ASN A 384 29.61 6.23 -5.80
C ASN A 384 29.74 7.61 -6.48
N TYR A 385 29.91 8.64 -5.69
CA TYR A 385 30.07 10.03 -6.16
C TYR A 385 31.50 10.50 -5.94
N GLY A 386 32.01 11.31 -6.86
CA GLY A 386 33.34 11.95 -6.77
C GLY A 386 33.21 13.43 -6.59
N PHE A 387 33.95 14.00 -5.63
CA PHE A 387 34.01 15.44 -5.34
C PHE A 387 35.45 15.95 -5.37
N SER A 388 35.68 17.06 -6.10
CA SER A 388 36.91 17.83 -6.03
C SER A 388 36.81 18.83 -4.90
N LEU A 389 37.48 18.56 -3.78
CA LEU A 389 37.47 19.45 -2.60
C LEU A 389 38.39 20.64 -2.74
N SER A 390 39.35 20.57 -3.67
CA SER A 390 40.16 21.73 -4.05
C SER A 390 39.42 22.81 -4.83
N ALA A 391 38.18 22.48 -5.32
CA ALA A 391 37.29 23.42 -6.02
C ALA A 391 36.40 24.21 -5.08
N ILE A 392 36.40 23.91 -3.76
CA ILE A 392 35.64 24.68 -2.76
C ILE A 392 36.28 26.07 -2.62
N SER A 393 35.49 27.12 -2.78
CA SER A 393 35.93 28.50 -2.57
C SER A 393 36.13 28.74 -1.08
N LEU A 394 37.37 28.76 -0.65
CA LEU A 394 37.80 29.03 0.73
C LEU A 394 38.45 30.42 0.81
N MET A 395 38.33 31.08 1.96
CA MET A 395 39.03 32.34 2.24
C MET A 395 40.52 32.08 2.41
N TYR A 396 41.34 33.16 2.35
CA TYR A 396 42.75 33.03 2.63
C TYR A 396 43.00 32.49 4.05
N GLY A 397 43.79 31.43 4.16
CA GLY A 397 44.06 30.72 5.42
C GLY A 397 42.93 29.80 5.92
N GLU A 398 41.81 29.74 5.20
CA GLU A 398 40.76 28.78 5.50
C GLU A 398 41.11 27.39 4.94
N VAL A 399 40.97 26.36 5.76
CA VAL A 399 41.24 24.96 5.38
C VAL A 399 40.10 24.05 5.86
N VAL A 400 39.80 23.03 5.09
CA VAL A 400 38.84 22.01 5.48
C VAL A 400 39.44 21.14 6.59
N THR A 401 38.77 21.04 7.72
CA THR A 401 39.21 20.32 8.91
C THR A 401 38.46 18.99 9.11
N ASP A 402 37.23 18.89 8.61
CA ASP A 402 36.39 17.74 8.83
C ASP A 402 35.51 17.42 7.59
N ILE A 403 35.30 16.15 7.34
CA ILE A 403 34.29 15.63 6.41
C ILE A 403 33.31 14.73 7.20
N TYR A 404 32.04 14.98 7.05
CA TYR A 404 30.97 14.31 7.81
C TYR A 404 29.91 13.75 6.87
N PHE A 405 29.72 12.45 6.90
CA PHE A 405 28.63 11.74 6.21
C PHE A 405 27.46 11.57 7.18
N ASP A 406 26.33 12.13 6.87
CA ASP A 406 25.11 12.01 7.66
C ASP A 406 24.13 11.09 6.93
N PHE A 407 24.00 9.86 7.41
CA PHE A 407 23.15 8.83 6.82
C PHE A 407 21.73 8.83 7.40
N GLY A 408 21.44 9.63 8.45
CA GLY A 408 20.18 9.59 9.16
C GLY A 408 19.95 8.24 9.86
N THR A 409 18.83 7.57 9.61
CA THR A 409 18.54 6.25 10.18
C THR A 409 19.03 5.15 9.25
N VAL A 410 19.84 4.24 9.76
CA VAL A 410 20.35 3.08 9.02
C VAL A 410 19.84 1.76 9.61
N PRO A 411 19.49 0.76 8.77
CA PRO A 411 19.05 -0.54 9.25
C PRO A 411 20.19 -1.33 9.92
N THR A 412 19.82 -2.41 10.62
CA THR A 412 20.79 -3.40 11.10
C THR A 412 21.60 -3.96 9.94
N GLY A 413 22.90 -4.19 10.16
CA GLY A 413 23.82 -4.71 9.14
C GLY A 413 24.15 -3.72 8.01
N PHE A 414 23.76 -2.43 8.11
CA PHE A 414 24.21 -1.40 7.17
C PHE A 414 25.73 -1.29 7.15
N GLN A 415 26.35 -1.39 5.98
CA GLN A 415 27.81 -1.36 5.85
C GLN A 415 28.27 -0.91 4.48
N CYS A 416 29.53 -0.48 4.40
CA CYS A 416 30.18 -0.22 3.12
C CYS A 416 30.29 -1.48 2.26
N VAL A 417 29.98 -1.34 0.96
CA VAL A 417 30.35 -2.28 -0.13
C VAL A 417 31.65 -1.79 -0.75
N ASP A 418 31.63 -0.59 -1.30
CA ASP A 418 32.85 0.09 -1.75
C ASP A 418 33.25 1.16 -0.71
N ARG A 419 34.52 1.26 -0.43
CA ARG A 419 35.02 2.12 0.63
C ARG A 419 35.11 3.58 0.21
N PRO A 420 34.57 4.53 1.00
CA PRO A 420 34.88 5.94 0.86
C PRO A 420 36.38 6.16 0.84
N THR A 421 36.84 7.06 -0.05
CA THR A 421 38.26 7.36 -0.20
C THR A 421 38.47 8.87 -0.15
N LEU A 422 39.33 9.33 0.77
CA LEU A 422 39.79 10.71 0.86
C LEU A 422 41.21 10.83 0.36
N THR A 423 41.44 11.71 -0.61
CA THR A 423 42.79 12.06 -1.10
C THR A 423 43.23 13.35 -0.47
N VAL A 424 44.39 13.33 0.15
CA VAL A 424 45.04 14.52 0.75
C VAL A 424 46.40 14.78 0.10
N ALA A 425 46.79 16.03 0.06
CA ALA A 425 48.12 16.47 -0.36
C ALA A 425 48.93 16.91 0.86
N VAL A 426 50.02 16.24 1.15
CA VAL A 426 50.95 16.62 2.25
C VAL A 426 51.64 17.91 1.89
N TYR A 427 51.72 18.85 2.83
CA TYR A 427 52.40 20.12 2.56
C TYR A 427 53.91 19.92 2.31
N PRO A 428 54.51 20.63 1.34
CA PRO A 428 55.93 20.49 1.03
C PRO A 428 56.87 20.83 2.21
N GLY A 429 56.37 21.69 3.12
CA GLY A 429 57.10 22.14 4.30
C GLY A 429 57.18 21.12 5.46
N VAL A 430 56.40 20.05 5.42
CA VAL A 430 56.35 19.05 6.49
C VAL A 430 57.73 18.37 6.66
N ALA A 431 58.18 18.24 7.90
CA ALA A 431 59.51 17.71 8.22
C ALA A 431 59.67 16.23 7.88
N ASN A 432 60.89 15.80 7.56
CA ASN A 432 61.21 14.36 7.43
C ASN A 432 60.99 13.66 8.79
N GLY A 433 60.31 12.50 8.77
CA GLY A 433 59.96 11.76 9.97
C GLY A 433 58.68 12.25 10.68
N TYR A 434 58.02 13.29 10.18
CA TYR A 434 56.74 13.75 10.73
C TYR A 434 55.66 12.65 10.58
N ARG A 435 54.86 12.47 11.61
CA ARG A 435 53.79 11.46 11.66
C ARG A 435 52.44 12.15 11.40
N VAL A 436 51.94 12.05 10.18
CA VAL A 436 50.59 12.51 9.83
C VAL A 436 49.60 11.56 10.41
N ILE A 437 48.76 12.02 11.34
CA ILE A 437 47.76 11.23 12.01
C ILE A 437 46.37 11.68 11.52
N ASN A 438 45.68 10.80 10.78
CA ASN A 438 44.30 11.04 10.37
C ASN A 438 43.38 10.18 11.19
N ARG A 439 42.39 10.82 11.84
CA ARG A 439 41.39 10.15 12.73
C ARG A 439 40.03 10.14 12.07
N ALA A 440 39.24 9.10 12.38
CA ALA A 440 37.85 9.01 12.02
C ALA A 440 37.06 8.45 13.18
N ASP A 441 35.79 8.82 13.27
CA ASP A 441 34.82 8.22 14.16
C ASP A 441 33.53 7.93 13.39
N ALA A 442 32.76 7.00 13.89
CA ALA A 442 31.44 6.69 13.43
C ALA A 442 30.53 6.46 14.63
N GLY A 443 29.24 6.71 14.48
CA GLY A 443 28.31 6.53 15.56
C GLY A 443 26.85 6.56 15.11
N GLY A 444 25.98 6.16 16.02
CA GLY A 444 24.54 6.22 15.86
C GLY A 444 23.85 6.09 17.20
N ARG A 445 22.56 6.36 17.24
CA ARG A 445 21.75 6.39 18.45
C ARG A 445 20.59 5.40 18.38
N TYR A 446 20.27 4.78 19.50
CA TYR A 446 19.06 3.99 19.70
C TYR A 446 18.42 4.33 21.05
N GLY A 447 17.15 4.69 21.07
CA GLY A 447 16.42 5.01 22.31
C GLY A 447 17.13 6.03 23.22
N GLY A 448 17.87 7.00 22.65
CA GLY A 448 18.64 8.00 23.41
C GLY A 448 20.09 7.59 23.75
N THR A 449 20.45 6.31 23.63
CA THR A 449 21.81 5.81 23.88
C THR A 449 22.66 5.90 22.62
N TRP A 450 23.84 6.56 22.73
CA TRP A 450 24.83 6.65 21.67
C TRP A 450 25.78 5.48 21.69
N GLN A 451 26.05 4.92 20.50
CA GLN A 451 27.13 3.97 20.26
C GLN A 451 28.10 4.58 19.27
N THR A 452 29.40 4.56 19.61
CA THR A 452 30.47 5.15 18.79
C THR A 452 31.66 4.21 18.65
N ALA A 453 32.39 4.37 17.56
CA ALA A 453 33.68 3.71 17.31
C ALA A 453 34.66 4.71 16.72
N ASN A 454 35.97 4.48 16.94
CA ASN A 454 37.05 5.35 16.48
C ASN A 454 38.09 4.53 15.70
N ALA A 455 38.69 5.18 14.71
CA ALA A 455 39.81 4.66 13.93
C ALA A 455 40.86 5.76 13.67
N ALA A 456 42.10 5.38 13.50
CA ALA A 456 43.15 6.27 13.08
C ALA A 456 44.15 5.58 12.16
N TRP A 457 44.78 6.36 11.31
CA TRP A 457 45.89 5.89 10.47
C TRP A 457 47.08 6.85 10.58
N ILE A 458 48.28 6.30 10.63
CA ILE A 458 49.54 7.07 10.74
C ILE A 458 50.34 6.82 9.47
N THR A 459 50.72 7.94 8.82
CA THR A 459 51.61 7.96 7.67
C THR A 459 52.86 8.73 8.00
N LEU A 460 54.05 8.17 7.75
CA LEU A 460 55.34 8.80 7.98
C LEU A 460 55.76 9.61 6.75
N VAL A 461 56.08 10.90 6.98
CA VAL A 461 56.56 11.77 5.90
C VAL A 461 58.04 11.54 5.67
N ARG A 462 58.44 11.39 4.43
CA ARG A 462 59.83 11.30 3.97
C ARG A 462 60.19 12.55 3.16
N LYS A 463 61.41 12.98 3.21
CA LYS A 463 62.00 13.95 2.29
C LYS A 463 63.06 13.29 1.44
N LEU A 464 63.13 13.64 0.19
CA LEU A 464 64.27 13.24 -0.64
C LEU A 464 65.50 13.92 -0.08
N THR A 465 66.50 13.14 0.37
CA THR A 465 67.81 13.69 0.62
C THR A 465 68.38 14.08 -0.73
N PRO A 466 68.91 15.32 -0.89
CA PRO A 466 69.66 15.62 -2.11
C PRO A 466 70.76 14.58 -2.25
N SER A 467 70.85 13.94 -3.41
CA SER A 467 72.02 13.13 -3.75
C SER A 467 73.27 14.06 -3.65
N THR A 468 74.12 13.83 -2.67
CA THR A 468 75.44 14.40 -2.66
C THR A 468 76.11 13.84 -3.89
N GLY A 469 76.14 14.67 -4.95
CA GLY A 469 76.89 14.33 -6.18
C GLY A 469 78.28 13.89 -5.81
N THR A 470 78.65 12.66 -6.10
CA THR A 470 80.05 12.22 -6.18
C THR A 470 80.71 13.07 -7.21
N THR A 471 81.53 14.02 -6.71
CA THR A 471 82.56 14.69 -7.55
C THR A 471 83.39 13.59 -8.17
N LEU A 472 83.31 13.40 -9.50
CA LEU A 472 84.25 12.59 -10.25
C LEU A 472 85.66 13.11 -9.97
N PRO A 473 86.62 12.21 -9.72
CA PRO A 473 88.03 12.64 -9.54
C PRO A 473 88.45 13.30 -10.86
N LYS A 474 88.98 14.54 -10.73
CA LYS A 474 89.75 15.16 -11.85
C LYS A 474 90.95 14.29 -12.12
N THR A 475 90.89 13.43 -13.20
CA THR A 475 92.10 12.89 -13.80
C THR A 475 92.83 14.02 -14.47
N GLY A 476 93.90 14.43 -13.86
CA GLY A 476 94.86 15.28 -14.50
C GLY A 476 95.66 14.48 -15.55
N TYR A 477 95.74 15.05 -16.72
CA TYR A 477 96.89 15.18 -17.57
C TYR A 477 96.57 16.24 -18.61
#